data_5c72864f00a24da9ab5560aac6fbaac7
#
_entry.id   5c72864f00a24da9ab5560aac6fbaac7
#
_cell.length_a   1.000
_cell.length_b   1.000
_cell.length_c   1.000
_cell.angle_alpha   90.00
_cell.angle_beta   90.00
_cell.angle_gamma   90.00
#
_symmetry.space_group_name_H-M   'P 1'
#
loop_
_entity.id
_entity.type
_entity.pdbx_description
1 polymer ?
#
loop_
_entity_poly.entity_id
_entity_poly.type
_entity_poly.pdbx_seq_one_letter_code
_entity_poly.pdbx_strand_id
1 'polypeptide(L)'
;MNRDIRRITDGAMMAAIIGVMLFIDRQTAGMISSGFVWILPIPMVFYSAKYGMKNSWMLFIAVLLLTFVLGTPQTWFYMVSEMLIGILYGSGIYNKTSTRKLVIRTILLAVVADVLSMLVFASFFGYDIASEVVEYQKIVTQALGQAKQTLPSNIDLTGLIRNALVVSVVVGGVLNGLVTHLLSRLMLKRLRIYTADVSPISSYYPPKWSGYIGILGLVMFYYSSYNTFENALVQSFLQGFGMIGVMYLAAFGVIAAMIYTKMRFHVKRFAAIIIVIFAMMMPIAFALFGYFYITTDLHDRLIQGVDSHAYKDHEN
;
A
#
# COMPACT_ATOMS: atom_id res chain seq x y z
N MET A 1 11.94 -25.68 28.99
CA MET A 1 12.78 -25.54 27.77
C MET A 1 13.53 -24.23 27.84
N ASN A 2 14.85 -24.26 27.74
CA ASN A 2 15.69 -23.06 27.84
C ASN A 2 15.25 -22.01 26.82
N ARG A 3 15.19 -20.71 27.20
CA ARG A 3 14.73 -19.60 26.35
C ARG A 3 15.56 -19.48 25.07
N ASP A 4 16.85 -19.78 25.14
CA ASP A 4 17.75 -19.72 23.98
C ASP A 4 17.50 -20.86 22.99
N ILE A 5 17.23 -22.07 23.46
CA ILE A 5 16.88 -23.20 22.60
C ILE A 5 15.59 -22.89 21.83
N ARG A 6 14.57 -22.38 22.53
CA ARG A 6 13.31 -22.02 21.90
C ARG A 6 13.48 -20.92 20.84
N ARG A 7 14.35 -19.94 21.10
CA ARG A 7 14.66 -18.87 20.15
C ARG A 7 15.31 -19.43 18.87
N ILE A 8 16.26 -20.34 19.00
CA ILE A 8 16.93 -20.98 17.87
C ILE A 8 15.93 -21.82 17.07
N THR A 9 15.12 -22.62 17.75
CA THR A 9 14.11 -23.48 17.10
C THR A 9 13.07 -22.64 16.34
N ASP A 10 12.55 -21.58 16.94
CA ASP A 10 11.61 -20.67 16.25
C ASP A 10 12.29 -19.98 15.05
N GLY A 11 13.56 -19.60 15.18
CA GLY A 11 14.34 -19.03 14.07
C GLY A 11 14.51 -20.00 12.92
N ALA A 12 14.89 -21.24 13.20
CA ALA A 12 15.00 -22.29 12.21
C ALA A 12 13.66 -22.60 11.51
N MET A 13 12.57 -22.60 12.26
CA MET A 13 11.23 -22.79 11.70
C MET A 13 10.85 -21.63 10.77
N MET A 14 11.12 -20.38 11.16
CA MET A 14 10.84 -19.21 10.30
C MET A 14 11.72 -19.21 9.05
N ALA A 15 12.99 -19.57 9.18
CA ALA A 15 13.90 -19.72 8.03
C ALA A 15 13.41 -20.83 7.07
N ALA A 16 12.94 -21.95 7.59
CA ALA A 16 12.37 -23.03 6.79
C ALA A 16 11.10 -22.58 6.03
N ILE A 17 10.19 -21.83 6.68
CA ILE A 17 8.99 -21.29 6.04
C ILE A 17 9.41 -20.36 4.88
N ILE A 18 10.35 -19.45 5.12
CA ILE A 18 10.86 -18.55 4.07
C ILE A 18 11.54 -19.37 2.96
N GLY A 19 12.29 -20.38 3.29
CA GLY A 19 12.93 -21.28 2.31
C GLY A 19 11.91 -21.96 1.40
N VAL A 20 10.81 -22.46 1.95
CA VAL A 20 9.70 -23.01 1.17
C VAL A 20 9.05 -21.94 0.27
N MET A 21 8.84 -20.73 0.78
CA MET A 21 8.29 -19.63 -0.01
C MET A 21 9.23 -19.27 -1.18
N LEU A 22 10.53 -19.18 -0.94
CA LEU A 22 11.54 -18.90 -1.98
C LEU A 22 11.60 -20.02 -3.02
N PHE A 23 11.48 -21.28 -2.58
CA PHE A 23 11.44 -22.43 -3.48
C PHE A 23 10.20 -22.37 -4.38
N ILE A 24 9.04 -22.10 -3.82
CA ILE A 24 7.79 -21.92 -4.59
C ILE A 24 7.92 -20.73 -5.54
N ASP A 25 8.44 -19.61 -5.07
CA ASP A 25 8.65 -18.40 -5.89
C ASP A 25 9.51 -18.70 -7.12
N ARG A 26 10.61 -19.43 -6.93
CA ARG A 26 11.48 -19.85 -8.02
C ARG A 26 10.78 -20.78 -9.01
N GLN A 27 9.95 -21.74 -8.52
CA GLN A 27 9.23 -22.69 -9.38
C GLN A 27 8.09 -22.02 -10.15
N THR A 28 7.54 -20.94 -9.63
CA THR A 28 6.43 -20.18 -10.23
C THR A 28 6.88 -18.91 -10.93
N ALA A 29 8.14 -18.82 -11.33
CA ALA A 29 8.72 -17.67 -12.03
C ALA A 29 8.50 -16.32 -11.31
N GLY A 30 8.63 -16.31 -9.98
CA GLY A 30 8.52 -15.08 -9.19
C GLY A 30 7.09 -14.68 -8.82
N MET A 31 6.14 -15.61 -8.81
CA MET A 31 4.73 -15.30 -8.48
C MET A 31 4.56 -14.70 -7.08
N ILE A 32 5.36 -15.15 -6.08
CA ILE A 32 5.28 -14.61 -4.73
C ILE A 32 5.94 -13.23 -4.67
N SER A 33 7.13 -13.09 -5.23
CA SER A 33 7.88 -11.82 -5.19
C SER A 33 7.23 -10.70 -6.02
N SER A 34 6.47 -11.04 -7.08
CA SER A 34 5.77 -10.06 -7.91
C SER A 34 4.31 -9.83 -7.50
N GLY A 35 3.58 -10.89 -7.11
CA GLY A 35 2.14 -10.81 -6.86
C GLY A 35 1.74 -10.81 -5.39
N PHE A 36 2.58 -11.37 -4.51
CA PHE A 36 2.27 -11.57 -3.08
C PHE A 36 3.43 -11.15 -2.17
N VAL A 37 4.17 -10.12 -2.54
CA VAL A 37 5.37 -9.63 -1.84
C VAL A 37 5.11 -9.39 -0.34
N TRP A 38 3.93 -8.89 0.02
CA TRP A 38 3.51 -8.62 1.41
C TRP A 38 3.44 -9.86 2.34
N ILE A 39 3.54 -11.07 1.79
CA ILE A 39 3.59 -12.31 2.61
C ILE A 39 5.01 -12.55 3.12
N LEU A 40 6.02 -12.14 2.36
CA LEU A 40 7.43 -12.39 2.65
C LEU A 40 7.88 -11.88 4.03
N PRO A 41 7.50 -10.68 4.51
CA PRO A 41 7.94 -10.17 5.80
C PRO A 41 7.31 -10.89 7.01
N ILE A 42 6.20 -11.63 6.83
CA ILE A 42 5.39 -12.15 7.93
C ILE A 42 6.16 -13.08 8.88
N PRO A 43 6.98 -14.06 8.42
CA PRO A 43 7.77 -14.89 9.32
C PRO A 43 8.77 -14.07 10.14
N MET A 44 9.39 -13.06 9.53
CA MET A 44 10.32 -12.15 10.20
C MET A 44 9.59 -11.26 11.22
N VAL A 45 8.38 -10.78 10.90
CA VAL A 45 7.51 -10.05 11.83
C VAL A 45 7.23 -10.88 13.08
N PHE A 46 6.86 -12.15 12.90
CA PHE A 46 6.61 -13.06 14.03
C PHE A 46 7.83 -13.19 14.93
N TYR A 47 8.98 -13.46 14.33
CA TYR A 47 10.22 -13.66 15.09
C TYR A 47 10.64 -12.38 15.82
N SER A 48 10.59 -11.25 15.14
CA SER A 48 10.95 -9.95 15.70
C SER A 48 9.97 -9.47 16.77
N ALA A 49 8.67 -9.75 16.63
CA ALA A 49 7.67 -9.45 17.64
C ALA A 49 7.85 -10.26 18.94
N LYS A 50 8.43 -11.46 18.82
CA LYS A 50 8.65 -12.35 19.98
C LYS A 50 10.00 -12.12 20.66
N TYR A 51 11.05 -11.84 19.90
CA TYR A 51 12.45 -11.81 20.37
C TYR A 51 13.13 -10.46 20.27
N GLY A 52 12.48 -9.47 19.67
CA GLY A 52 12.99 -8.10 19.50
C GLY A 52 14.01 -7.96 18.39
N MET A 53 14.35 -6.70 18.07
CA MET A 53 15.20 -6.33 16.94
C MET A 53 16.60 -6.96 16.99
N LYS A 54 17.27 -6.91 18.16
CA LYS A 54 18.65 -7.41 18.30
C LYS A 54 18.81 -8.87 17.91
N ASN A 55 17.85 -9.70 18.30
CA ASN A 55 17.87 -11.15 18.04
C ASN A 55 17.46 -11.47 16.59
N SER A 56 16.74 -10.58 15.92
CA SER A 56 16.25 -10.79 14.55
C SER A 56 17.33 -10.67 13.50
N TRP A 57 18.43 -9.98 13.78
CA TRP A 57 19.55 -9.87 12.84
C TRP A 57 20.20 -11.21 12.51
N MET A 58 20.24 -12.13 13.47
CA MET A 58 20.78 -13.48 13.19
C MET A 58 19.88 -14.23 12.18
N LEU A 59 18.56 -14.15 12.36
CA LEU A 59 17.61 -14.74 11.41
C LEU A 59 17.68 -14.04 10.05
N PHE A 60 17.83 -12.72 10.04
CA PHE A 60 17.98 -11.93 8.81
C PHE A 60 19.16 -12.41 7.96
N ILE A 61 20.34 -12.57 8.57
CA ILE A 61 21.55 -13.06 7.89
C ILE A 61 21.31 -14.50 7.37
N ALA A 62 20.73 -15.37 8.18
CA ALA A 62 20.44 -16.74 7.77
C ALA A 62 19.47 -16.78 6.56
N VAL A 63 18.43 -15.94 6.57
CA VAL A 63 17.47 -15.81 5.47
C VAL A 63 18.13 -15.24 4.22
N LEU A 64 19.01 -14.25 4.34
CA LEU A 64 19.75 -13.72 3.19
C LEU A 64 20.62 -14.80 2.53
N LEU A 65 21.36 -15.57 3.33
CA LEU A 65 22.16 -16.68 2.80
C LEU A 65 21.27 -17.72 2.10
N LEU A 66 20.12 -18.04 2.70
CA LEU A 66 19.14 -18.94 2.09
C LEU A 66 18.59 -18.37 0.77
N THR A 67 18.34 -17.05 0.72
CA THR A 67 17.86 -16.36 -0.47
C THR A 67 18.88 -16.41 -1.62
N PHE A 68 20.17 -16.28 -1.34
CA PHE A 68 21.21 -16.42 -2.36
C PHE A 68 21.25 -17.83 -2.97
N VAL A 69 20.93 -18.86 -2.20
CA VAL A 69 20.92 -20.25 -2.68
C VAL A 69 19.64 -20.59 -3.45
N LEU A 70 18.50 -20.18 -2.95
CA LEU A 70 17.18 -20.59 -3.46
C LEU A 70 16.52 -19.54 -4.38
N GLY A 71 16.77 -18.25 -4.16
CA GLY A 71 16.13 -17.15 -4.87
C GLY A 71 16.77 -16.84 -6.22
N THR A 72 16.09 -16.02 -7.00
CA THR A 72 16.61 -15.38 -8.20
C THR A 72 17.30 -14.05 -7.83
N PRO A 73 18.18 -13.48 -8.69
CA PRO A 73 18.76 -12.16 -8.44
C PRO A 73 17.71 -11.07 -8.15
N GLN A 74 16.58 -11.11 -8.81
CA GLN A 74 15.47 -10.19 -8.55
C GLN A 74 14.88 -10.38 -7.13
N THR A 75 14.68 -11.63 -6.71
CA THR A 75 14.15 -11.97 -5.38
C THR A 75 15.11 -11.52 -4.26
N TRP A 76 16.44 -11.47 -4.50
CA TRP A 76 17.41 -11.01 -3.49
C TRP A 76 17.11 -9.60 -2.99
N PHE A 77 16.80 -8.68 -3.91
CA PHE A 77 16.52 -7.29 -3.56
C PHE A 77 15.20 -7.15 -2.80
N TYR A 78 14.14 -7.83 -3.25
CA TYR A 78 12.88 -7.85 -2.52
C TYR A 78 13.04 -8.43 -1.12
N MET A 79 13.77 -9.53 -0.97
CA MET A 79 13.95 -10.17 0.33
C MET A 79 14.69 -9.29 1.33
N VAL A 80 15.70 -8.52 0.90
CA VAL A 80 16.38 -7.57 1.79
C VAL A 80 15.40 -6.56 2.35
N SER A 81 14.61 -5.91 1.49
CA SER A 81 13.66 -4.88 1.88
C SER A 81 12.52 -5.46 2.74
N GLU A 82 11.92 -6.59 2.34
CA GLU A 82 10.83 -7.20 3.07
C GLU A 82 11.25 -7.74 4.44
N MET A 83 12.44 -8.29 4.56
CA MET A 83 12.97 -8.70 5.85
C MET A 83 13.22 -7.52 6.79
N LEU A 84 13.70 -6.37 6.27
CA LEU A 84 13.85 -5.14 7.06
C LEU A 84 12.49 -4.59 7.51
N ILE A 85 11.49 -4.58 6.63
CA ILE A 85 10.10 -4.23 6.99
C ILE A 85 9.62 -5.14 8.11
N GLY A 86 9.85 -6.45 7.98
CA GLY A 86 9.49 -7.45 8.99
C GLY A 86 10.13 -7.21 10.35
N ILE A 87 11.45 -6.90 10.38
CA ILE A 87 12.17 -6.60 11.61
C ILE A 87 11.62 -5.34 12.27
N LEU A 88 11.44 -4.26 11.51
CA LEU A 88 10.99 -2.97 12.05
C LEU A 88 9.55 -3.04 12.55
N TYR A 89 8.68 -3.72 11.80
CA TYR A 89 7.31 -3.94 12.23
C TYR A 89 7.23 -4.79 13.51
N GLY A 90 7.86 -5.96 13.50
CA GLY A 90 7.84 -6.86 14.65
C GLY A 90 8.50 -6.26 15.89
N SER A 91 9.63 -5.56 15.74
CA SER A 91 10.27 -4.86 16.87
C SER A 91 9.40 -3.74 17.44
N GLY A 92 8.59 -3.07 16.60
CA GLY A 92 7.61 -2.11 17.05
C GLY A 92 6.51 -2.75 17.91
N ILE A 93 6.06 -3.96 17.57
CA ILE A 93 5.15 -4.76 18.40
C ILE A 93 5.83 -5.16 19.71
N TYR A 94 7.06 -5.68 19.66
CA TYR A 94 7.85 -6.02 20.85
C TYR A 94 7.98 -4.86 21.83
N ASN A 95 8.23 -3.66 21.33
CA ASN A 95 8.38 -2.42 22.09
C ASN A 95 7.04 -1.76 22.43
N LYS A 96 5.89 -2.42 22.15
CA LYS A 96 4.55 -1.89 22.42
C LYS A 96 4.28 -0.52 21.79
N THR A 97 4.84 -0.28 20.59
CA THR A 97 4.63 0.96 19.84
C THR A 97 3.14 1.09 19.47
N SER A 98 2.59 2.30 19.55
CA SER A 98 1.20 2.56 19.19
C SER A 98 0.91 2.18 17.73
N THR A 99 -0.26 1.61 17.48
CA THR A 99 -0.69 1.12 16.16
C THR A 99 -0.52 2.20 15.07
N ARG A 100 -0.91 3.45 15.35
CA ARG A 100 -0.79 4.57 14.41
C ARG A 100 0.66 4.81 13.96
N LYS A 101 1.60 4.88 14.92
CA LYS A 101 3.03 5.06 14.61
C LYS A 101 3.58 3.88 13.83
N LEU A 102 3.14 2.67 14.18
CA LEU A 102 3.58 1.44 13.53
C LEU A 102 3.13 1.40 12.05
N VAL A 103 1.86 1.69 11.76
CA VAL A 103 1.32 1.74 10.41
C VAL A 103 2.06 2.77 9.55
N ILE A 104 2.20 4.01 10.05
CA ILE A 104 2.87 5.08 9.29
C ILE A 104 4.32 4.69 8.98
N ARG A 105 5.07 4.17 9.96
CA ARG A 105 6.46 3.74 9.74
C ARG A 105 6.56 2.60 8.72
N THR A 106 5.63 1.64 8.77
CA THR A 106 5.62 0.51 7.84
C THR A 106 5.33 0.98 6.42
N ILE A 107 4.33 1.86 6.24
CA ILE A 107 4.01 2.43 4.93
C ILE A 107 5.20 3.22 4.38
N LEU A 108 5.78 4.12 5.18
CA LEU A 108 6.94 4.91 4.74
C LEU A 108 8.10 4.02 4.32
N LEU A 109 8.40 2.99 5.11
CA LEU A 109 9.47 2.06 4.78
C LEU A 109 9.18 1.26 3.51
N ALA A 110 7.94 0.78 3.33
CA ALA A 110 7.55 0.06 2.13
C ALA A 110 7.64 0.95 0.88
N VAL A 111 7.16 2.19 0.94
CA VAL A 111 7.31 3.15 -0.18
C VAL A 111 8.78 3.40 -0.52
N VAL A 112 9.63 3.63 0.49
CA VAL A 112 11.06 3.83 0.27
C VAL A 112 11.70 2.56 -0.32
N ALA A 113 11.33 1.38 0.16
CA ALA A 113 11.82 0.10 -0.34
C ALA A 113 11.42 -0.12 -1.80
N ASP A 114 10.18 0.15 -2.19
CA ASP A 114 9.69 -0.03 -3.56
C ASP A 114 10.37 0.97 -4.52
N VAL A 115 10.53 2.23 -4.11
CA VAL A 115 11.26 3.24 -4.90
C VAL A 115 12.74 2.84 -5.09
N LEU A 116 13.41 2.40 -4.02
CA LEU A 116 14.79 1.92 -4.11
C LEU A 116 14.90 0.67 -4.99
N SER A 117 13.96 -0.26 -4.88
CA SER A 117 13.92 -1.47 -5.72
C SER A 117 13.78 -1.10 -7.19
N MET A 118 12.91 -0.15 -7.54
CA MET A 118 12.77 0.36 -8.91
C MET A 118 14.08 0.94 -9.44
N LEU A 119 14.80 1.76 -8.64
CA LEU A 119 16.09 2.33 -9.03
C LEU A 119 17.16 1.27 -9.23
N VAL A 120 17.19 0.26 -8.35
CA VAL A 120 18.11 -0.87 -8.44
C VAL A 120 17.82 -1.70 -9.71
N PHE A 121 16.54 -2.01 -9.97
CA PHE A 121 16.17 -2.77 -11.18
C PHE A 121 16.51 -2.01 -12.46
N ALA A 122 16.30 -0.70 -12.50
CA ALA A 122 16.72 0.12 -13.63
C ALA A 122 18.24 0.04 -13.85
N SER A 123 19.02 0.11 -12.77
CA SER A 123 20.50 0.15 -12.86
C SER A 123 21.14 -1.20 -13.15
N PHE A 124 20.64 -2.31 -12.59
CA PHE A 124 21.30 -3.62 -12.65
C PHE A 124 20.69 -4.58 -13.67
N PHE A 125 19.37 -4.45 -13.93
CA PHE A 125 18.66 -5.37 -14.83
C PHE A 125 18.22 -4.70 -16.15
N GLY A 126 18.62 -3.44 -16.36
CA GLY A 126 18.26 -2.69 -17.57
C GLY A 126 16.74 -2.44 -17.66
N TYR A 127 16.04 -2.39 -16.53
CA TYR A 127 14.62 -2.03 -16.52
C TYR A 127 14.47 -0.60 -17.06
N ASP A 128 13.82 -0.47 -18.20
CA ASP A 128 13.64 0.79 -18.89
C ASP A 128 12.18 1.22 -18.84
N ILE A 129 11.93 2.27 -18.08
CA ILE A 129 10.59 2.88 -17.98
C ILE A 129 10.09 3.34 -19.36
N ALA A 130 10.98 3.74 -20.27
CA ALA A 130 10.57 4.19 -21.59
C ALA A 130 9.97 3.03 -22.41
N SER A 131 10.51 1.83 -22.31
CA SER A 131 9.95 0.64 -22.98
C SER A 131 8.57 0.27 -22.42
N GLU A 132 8.40 0.33 -21.11
CA GLU A 132 7.10 0.14 -20.45
C GLU A 132 6.07 1.18 -20.90
N VAL A 133 6.46 2.46 -20.98
CA VAL A 133 5.57 3.53 -21.46
C VAL A 133 5.08 3.23 -22.88
N VAL A 134 5.96 2.76 -23.77
CA VAL A 134 5.59 2.41 -25.16
C VAL A 134 4.61 1.23 -25.18
N GLU A 135 4.81 0.23 -24.32
CA GLU A 135 3.91 -0.92 -24.23
C GLU A 135 2.51 -0.51 -23.74
N TYR A 136 2.44 0.22 -22.63
CA TYR A 136 1.16 0.73 -22.11
C TYR A 136 0.48 1.68 -23.10
N GLN A 137 1.24 2.50 -23.83
CA GLN A 137 0.69 3.38 -24.87
C GLN A 137 0.01 2.57 -25.98
N LYS A 138 0.61 1.46 -26.42
CA LYS A 138 -0.02 0.55 -27.39
C LYS A 138 -1.33 -0.02 -26.86
N ILE A 139 -1.33 -0.51 -25.61
CA ILE A 139 -2.52 -1.08 -24.96
C ILE A 139 -3.66 -0.04 -24.90
N VAL A 140 -3.37 1.18 -24.44
CA VAL A 140 -4.35 2.26 -24.33
C VAL A 140 -4.89 2.64 -25.71
N THR A 141 -4.01 2.80 -26.70
CA THR A 141 -4.42 3.17 -28.07
C THR A 141 -5.29 2.09 -28.69
N GLN A 142 -4.97 0.81 -28.50
CA GLN A 142 -5.80 -0.31 -28.98
C GLN A 142 -7.18 -0.33 -28.30
N ALA A 143 -7.23 -0.12 -26.97
CA ALA A 143 -8.49 -0.06 -26.23
C ALA A 143 -9.38 1.09 -26.68
N LEU A 144 -8.81 2.28 -26.92
CA LEU A 144 -9.52 3.43 -27.45
C LEU A 144 -10.04 3.18 -28.87
N GLY A 145 -9.23 2.55 -29.73
CA GLY A 145 -9.63 2.17 -31.08
C GLY A 145 -10.81 1.19 -31.08
N GLN A 146 -10.81 0.19 -30.19
CA GLN A 146 -11.92 -0.73 -30.00
C GLN A 146 -13.19 -0.02 -29.50
N ALA A 147 -13.04 0.97 -28.61
CA ALA A 147 -14.14 1.79 -28.11
C ALA A 147 -14.61 2.87 -29.11
N LYS A 148 -13.98 2.97 -30.29
CA LYS A 148 -14.22 4.03 -31.28
C LYS A 148 -14.07 5.46 -30.70
N GLN A 149 -13.17 5.59 -29.71
CA GLN A 149 -12.86 6.86 -29.08
C GLN A 149 -11.50 7.37 -29.57
N THR A 150 -11.40 8.68 -29.74
CA THR A 150 -10.14 9.37 -30.05
C THR A 150 -9.77 10.27 -28.89
N LEU A 151 -8.49 10.28 -28.53
CA LEU A 151 -7.99 11.24 -27.55
C LEU A 151 -7.96 12.64 -28.16
N PRO A 152 -8.29 13.69 -27.40
CA PRO A 152 -8.01 15.06 -27.80
C PRO A 152 -6.54 15.24 -28.13
N SER A 153 -6.23 15.97 -29.22
CA SER A 153 -4.85 16.16 -29.72
C SER A 153 -3.92 16.90 -28.74
N ASN A 154 -4.48 17.57 -27.75
CA ASN A 154 -3.75 18.34 -26.73
C ASN A 154 -3.34 17.51 -25.51
N ILE A 155 -3.67 16.20 -25.46
CA ILE A 155 -3.30 15.34 -24.31
C ILE A 155 -1.96 14.66 -24.59
N ASP A 156 -0.97 14.91 -23.71
CA ASP A 156 0.30 14.16 -23.69
C ASP A 156 0.10 12.79 -23.04
N LEU A 157 -0.35 11.81 -23.85
CA LEU A 157 -0.56 10.43 -23.40
C LEU A 157 0.73 9.80 -22.87
N THR A 158 1.87 10.06 -23.52
CA THR A 158 3.17 9.51 -23.13
C THR A 158 3.60 9.97 -21.74
N GLY A 159 3.49 11.29 -21.51
CA GLY A 159 3.78 11.87 -20.21
C GLY A 159 2.84 11.38 -19.11
N LEU A 160 1.54 11.28 -19.41
CA LEU A 160 0.56 10.75 -18.46
C LEU A 160 0.86 9.29 -18.06
N ILE A 161 1.16 8.41 -19.01
CA ILE A 161 1.51 7.02 -18.74
C ILE A 161 2.79 6.94 -17.90
N ARG A 162 3.84 7.68 -18.30
CA ARG A 162 5.10 7.72 -17.54
C ARG A 162 4.88 8.14 -16.10
N ASN A 163 4.13 9.20 -15.87
CA ASN A 163 3.87 9.70 -14.52
C ASN A 163 2.96 8.74 -13.73
N ALA A 164 2.00 8.08 -14.38
CA ALA A 164 1.18 7.04 -13.78
C ALA A 164 2.02 5.84 -13.31
N LEU A 165 3.01 5.41 -14.10
CA LEU A 165 3.94 4.34 -13.73
C LEU A 165 4.76 4.72 -12.48
N VAL A 166 5.32 5.92 -12.43
CA VAL A 166 6.06 6.40 -11.25
C VAL A 166 5.16 6.47 -10.01
N VAL A 167 3.94 7.01 -10.16
CA VAL A 167 2.98 7.10 -9.05
C VAL A 167 2.54 5.69 -8.60
N SER A 168 2.43 4.73 -9.52
CA SER A 168 2.05 3.35 -9.18
C SER A 168 3.01 2.68 -8.22
N VAL A 169 4.31 2.99 -8.29
CA VAL A 169 5.33 2.50 -7.34
C VAL A 169 5.05 3.02 -5.92
N VAL A 170 4.73 4.31 -5.79
CA VAL A 170 4.41 4.91 -4.48
C VAL A 170 3.12 4.29 -3.92
N VAL A 171 2.10 4.15 -4.77
CA VAL A 171 0.82 3.53 -4.38
C VAL A 171 1.00 2.06 -4.02
N GLY A 172 1.82 1.34 -4.79
CA GLY A 172 2.22 -0.05 -4.50
C GLY A 172 2.84 -0.17 -3.11
N GLY A 173 3.81 0.70 -2.79
CA GLY A 173 4.44 0.74 -1.46
C GLY A 173 3.46 1.04 -0.32
N VAL A 174 2.51 1.96 -0.54
CA VAL A 174 1.44 2.24 0.44
C VAL A 174 0.58 0.99 0.66
N LEU A 175 0.15 0.33 -0.41
CA LEU A 175 -0.64 -0.89 -0.35
C LEU A 175 0.14 -2.03 0.30
N ASN A 176 1.42 -2.22 -0.06
CA ASN A 176 2.32 -3.19 0.55
C ASN A 176 2.39 -2.98 2.06
N GLY A 177 2.68 -1.76 2.52
CA GLY A 177 2.74 -1.44 3.94
C GLY A 177 1.42 -1.68 4.69
N LEU A 178 0.28 -1.33 4.08
CA LEU A 178 -1.05 -1.56 4.66
C LEU A 178 -1.38 -3.05 4.77
N VAL A 179 -1.17 -3.80 3.68
CA VAL A 179 -1.47 -5.25 3.65
C VAL A 179 -0.55 -6.00 4.61
N THR A 180 0.75 -5.67 4.62
CA THR A 180 1.71 -6.21 5.60
C THR A 180 1.24 -5.96 7.03
N HIS A 181 0.77 -4.74 7.35
CA HIS A 181 0.20 -4.43 8.66
C HIS A 181 -1.00 -5.32 8.99
N LEU A 182 -1.97 -5.40 8.08
CA LEU A 182 -3.21 -6.17 8.30
C LEU A 182 -2.93 -7.66 8.50
N LEU A 183 -2.14 -8.26 7.61
CA LEU A 183 -1.80 -9.68 7.67
C LEU A 183 -0.96 -10.02 8.88
N SER A 184 0.09 -9.23 9.15
CA SER A 184 0.94 -9.42 10.33
C SER A 184 0.11 -9.39 11.61
N ARG A 185 -0.78 -8.42 11.74
CA ARG A 185 -1.65 -8.30 12.90
C ARG A 185 -2.60 -9.50 13.05
N LEU A 186 -3.22 -9.92 11.95
CA LEU A 186 -4.12 -11.07 11.94
C LEU A 186 -3.39 -12.32 12.38
N MET A 187 -2.17 -12.54 11.91
CA MET A 187 -1.34 -13.68 12.26
C MET A 187 -0.86 -13.63 13.71
N LEU A 188 -0.36 -12.48 14.17
CA LEU A 188 0.10 -12.30 15.55
C LEU A 188 -1.03 -12.55 16.57
N LYS A 189 -2.27 -12.08 16.26
CA LYS A 189 -3.45 -12.38 17.09
C LYS A 189 -3.74 -13.88 17.17
N ARG A 190 -3.66 -14.61 16.05
CA ARG A 190 -3.85 -16.05 16.02
C ARG A 190 -2.78 -16.79 16.84
N LEU A 191 -1.56 -16.28 16.85
CA LEU A 191 -0.45 -16.82 17.61
C LEU A 191 -0.41 -16.33 19.07
N ARG A 192 -1.45 -15.60 19.51
CA ARG A 192 -1.60 -15.05 20.87
C ARG A 192 -0.43 -14.13 21.28
N ILE A 193 0.17 -13.44 20.30
CA ILE A 193 1.16 -12.40 20.57
C ILE A 193 0.42 -11.09 20.74
N TYR A 194 0.81 -10.32 21.76
CA TYR A 194 0.18 -9.04 22.04
C TYR A 194 0.23 -8.12 20.80
N THR A 195 -0.90 -7.58 20.46
CA THR A 195 -1.02 -6.50 19.46
C THR A 195 -1.86 -5.40 20.09
N ALA A 196 -1.40 -4.16 20.04
CA ALA A 196 -2.19 -3.03 20.52
C ALA A 196 -3.56 -2.97 19.83
N ASP A 197 -4.58 -2.44 20.50
CA ASP A 197 -5.93 -2.37 19.92
C ASP A 197 -5.98 -1.57 18.62
N VAL A 198 -6.87 -1.96 17.72
CA VAL A 198 -7.11 -1.21 16.48
C VAL A 198 -7.97 -0.02 16.82
N SER A 199 -7.44 1.15 16.61
CA SER A 199 -8.30 2.32 16.48
C SER A 199 -9.26 2.09 15.30
N PRO A 200 -10.55 2.34 15.45
CA PRO A 200 -11.50 2.22 14.35
C PRO A 200 -11.06 3.10 13.16
N ILE A 201 -11.39 2.68 11.93
CA ILE A 201 -11.01 3.44 10.71
C ILE A 201 -11.46 4.91 10.81
N SER A 202 -12.57 5.17 11.47
CA SER A 202 -13.08 6.50 11.76
C SER A 202 -12.14 7.37 12.61
N SER A 203 -11.22 6.81 13.38
CA SER A 203 -10.25 7.59 14.16
C SER A 203 -9.01 8.04 13.34
N TYR A 204 -8.85 7.54 12.11
CA TYR A 204 -7.78 7.95 11.20
C TYR A 204 -8.24 9.13 10.33
N TYR A 205 -8.70 10.20 10.99
CA TYR A 205 -9.10 11.41 10.30
C TYR A 205 -7.91 12.35 10.07
N PRO A 206 -7.66 12.79 8.84
CA PRO A 206 -6.54 13.67 8.53
C PRO A 206 -6.90 15.13 8.90
N PRO A 207 -5.89 16.00 9.08
CA PRO A 207 -6.15 17.42 9.33
C PRO A 207 -6.77 18.08 8.10
N LYS A 208 -7.68 19.05 8.33
CA LYS A 208 -8.44 19.75 7.27
C LYS A 208 -7.53 20.35 6.16
N TRP A 209 -6.34 20.84 6.53
CA TRP A 209 -5.40 21.41 5.56
C TRP A 209 -4.94 20.40 4.50
N SER A 210 -4.90 19.10 4.82
CA SER A 210 -4.52 18.07 3.85
C SER A 210 -5.57 17.89 2.73
N GLY A 211 -6.83 18.18 3.02
CA GLY A 211 -7.89 18.22 2.00
C GLY A 211 -7.68 19.37 1.00
N TYR A 212 -7.23 20.53 1.48
CA TYR A 212 -6.90 21.66 0.59
C TYR A 212 -5.67 21.37 -0.29
N ILE A 213 -4.67 20.68 0.23
CA ILE A 213 -3.53 20.21 -0.60
C ILE A 213 -4.00 19.18 -1.62
N GLY A 214 -4.88 18.26 -1.22
CA GLY A 214 -5.45 17.27 -2.13
C GLY A 214 -6.23 17.89 -3.28
N ILE A 215 -7.10 18.90 -3.02
CA ILE A 215 -7.85 19.58 -4.08
C ILE A 215 -6.93 20.41 -4.98
N LEU A 216 -5.88 21.04 -4.43
CA LEU A 216 -4.86 21.70 -5.22
C LEU A 216 -4.17 20.70 -6.17
N GLY A 217 -3.85 19.48 -5.68
CA GLY A 217 -3.35 18.40 -6.52
C GLY A 217 -4.31 18.04 -7.65
N LEU A 218 -5.61 17.90 -7.37
CA LEU A 218 -6.62 17.63 -8.39
C LEU A 218 -6.65 18.72 -9.46
N VAL A 219 -6.64 19.99 -9.06
CA VAL A 219 -6.60 21.12 -10.01
C VAL A 219 -5.32 21.09 -10.86
N MET A 220 -4.16 20.83 -10.23
CA MET A 220 -2.88 20.71 -10.94
C MET A 220 -2.88 19.56 -11.93
N PHE A 221 -3.47 18.42 -11.58
CA PHE A 221 -3.61 17.27 -12.48
C PHE A 221 -4.40 17.63 -13.73
N TYR A 222 -5.57 18.25 -13.56
CA TYR A 222 -6.40 18.67 -14.69
C TYR A 222 -5.70 19.73 -15.53
N TYR A 223 -5.17 20.77 -14.89
CA TYR A 223 -4.49 21.85 -15.60
C TYR A 223 -3.31 21.33 -16.43
N SER A 224 -2.47 20.47 -15.86
CA SER A 224 -1.31 19.90 -16.55
C SER A 224 -1.66 18.81 -17.56
N SER A 225 -2.87 18.23 -17.50
CA SER A 225 -3.34 17.26 -18.52
C SER A 225 -3.82 17.94 -19.80
N TYR A 226 -4.31 19.18 -19.70
CA TYR A 226 -4.82 19.93 -20.85
C TYR A 226 -3.83 20.99 -21.35
N ASN A 227 -2.81 21.33 -20.58
CA ASN A 227 -1.78 22.31 -20.95
C ASN A 227 -0.40 21.67 -20.86
N THR A 228 0.37 21.78 -21.93
CA THR A 228 1.76 21.32 -21.96
C THR A 228 2.69 22.44 -21.55
N PHE A 229 3.62 22.14 -20.66
CA PHE A 229 4.67 23.06 -20.23
C PHE A 229 5.95 22.77 -21.00
N GLU A 230 6.68 23.80 -21.38
CA GLU A 230 7.99 23.67 -22.06
C GLU A 230 9.00 22.89 -21.17
N ASN A 231 8.93 23.09 -19.85
CA ASN A 231 9.80 22.39 -18.92
C ASN A 231 9.19 21.03 -18.53
N ALA A 232 9.80 19.95 -19.01
CA ALA A 232 9.37 18.57 -18.75
C ALA A 232 9.35 18.21 -17.25
N LEU A 233 10.24 18.80 -16.43
CA LEU A 233 10.25 18.56 -14.97
C LEU A 233 9.02 19.19 -14.31
N VAL A 234 8.64 20.40 -14.72
CA VAL A 234 7.43 21.07 -14.22
C VAL A 234 6.19 20.27 -14.60
N GLN A 235 6.10 19.83 -15.85
CA GLN A 235 5.01 18.99 -16.35
C GLN A 235 4.88 17.71 -15.53
N SER A 236 5.98 16.98 -15.34
CA SER A 236 5.98 15.71 -14.58
C SER A 236 5.66 15.92 -13.10
N PHE A 237 6.16 17.01 -12.51
CA PHE A 237 5.85 17.33 -11.10
C PHE A 237 4.36 17.62 -10.91
N LEU A 238 3.77 18.46 -11.76
CA LEU A 238 2.34 18.82 -11.66
C LEU A 238 1.43 17.61 -11.86
N GLN A 239 1.73 16.76 -12.85
CA GLN A 239 0.97 15.55 -13.11
C GLN A 239 1.14 14.53 -11.98
N GLY A 240 2.37 14.25 -11.54
CA GLY A 240 2.63 13.27 -10.47
C GLY A 240 2.04 13.70 -9.13
N PHE A 241 2.28 14.95 -8.71
CA PHE A 241 1.69 15.50 -7.50
C PHE A 241 0.16 15.52 -7.57
N GLY A 242 -0.37 15.88 -8.73
CA GLY A 242 -1.80 15.87 -9.00
C GLY A 242 -2.42 14.48 -8.90
N MET A 243 -1.80 13.46 -9.48
CA MET A 243 -2.26 12.07 -9.37
C MET A 243 -2.29 11.59 -7.91
N ILE A 244 -1.23 11.89 -7.14
CA ILE A 244 -1.18 11.56 -5.71
C ILE A 244 -2.31 12.27 -4.96
N GLY A 245 -2.57 13.55 -5.25
CA GLY A 245 -3.67 14.32 -4.67
C GLY A 245 -5.04 13.70 -4.94
N VAL A 246 -5.31 13.33 -6.19
CA VAL A 246 -6.55 12.64 -6.60
C VAL A 246 -6.70 11.31 -5.86
N MET A 247 -5.65 10.49 -5.82
CA MET A 247 -5.68 9.19 -5.13
C MET A 247 -5.88 9.33 -3.62
N TYR A 248 -5.22 10.32 -3.02
CA TYR A 248 -5.38 10.64 -1.60
C TYR A 248 -6.83 11.00 -1.28
N LEU A 249 -7.41 11.95 -2.02
CA LEU A 249 -8.81 12.36 -1.83
C LEU A 249 -9.77 11.20 -2.11
N ALA A 250 -9.56 10.43 -3.18
CA ALA A 250 -10.41 9.29 -3.52
C ALA A 250 -10.38 8.20 -2.43
N ALA A 251 -9.21 7.94 -1.81
CA ALA A 251 -9.09 7.01 -0.69
C ALA A 251 -9.96 7.43 0.51
N PHE A 252 -9.97 8.72 0.86
CA PHE A 252 -10.84 9.25 1.91
C PHE A 252 -12.31 9.29 1.48
N GLY A 253 -12.60 9.47 0.20
CA GLY A 253 -13.93 9.32 -0.36
C GLY A 253 -14.47 7.90 -0.22
N VAL A 254 -13.63 6.89 -0.46
CA VAL A 254 -13.96 5.48 -0.21
C VAL A 254 -14.26 5.24 1.28
N ILE A 255 -13.40 5.75 2.17
CA ILE A 255 -13.61 5.63 3.63
C ILE A 255 -14.95 6.26 4.04
N ALA A 256 -15.23 7.48 3.56
CA ALA A 256 -16.49 8.17 3.83
C ALA A 256 -17.71 7.38 3.32
N ALA A 257 -17.63 6.84 2.10
CA ALA A 257 -18.68 6.00 1.51
C ALA A 257 -18.89 4.71 2.30
N MET A 258 -17.82 4.08 2.78
CA MET A 258 -17.92 2.90 3.63
C MET A 258 -18.58 3.19 4.98
N ILE A 259 -18.24 4.32 5.62
CA ILE A 259 -18.86 4.75 6.87
C ILE A 259 -20.35 5.04 6.63
N TYR A 260 -20.69 5.81 5.59
CA TYR A 260 -22.06 6.13 5.22
C TYR A 260 -22.91 4.89 4.95
N THR A 261 -22.38 3.96 4.16
CA THR A 261 -23.08 2.72 3.80
C THR A 261 -23.29 1.82 5.00
N LYS A 262 -22.31 1.75 5.90
CA LYS A 262 -22.46 1.01 7.17
C LYS A 262 -23.57 1.59 8.04
N MET A 263 -23.71 2.91 8.08
CA MET A 263 -24.76 3.60 8.86
C MET A 263 -26.15 3.39 8.29
N ARG A 264 -26.30 3.58 6.97
CA ARG A 264 -27.62 3.64 6.33
C ARG A 264 -28.19 2.28 5.99
N PHE A 265 -27.34 1.31 5.63
CA PHE A 265 -27.80 0.04 5.05
C PHE A 265 -27.39 -1.19 5.86
N HIS A 266 -26.69 -1.05 6.99
CA HIS A 266 -26.18 -2.17 7.83
C HIS A 266 -25.47 -3.26 7.01
N VAL A 267 -24.89 -2.89 5.85
CA VAL A 267 -24.43 -3.81 4.83
C VAL A 267 -23.09 -4.42 5.21
N LYS A 268 -23.04 -5.72 5.03
CA LYS A 268 -21.87 -6.59 5.29
C LYS A 268 -20.75 -6.35 4.28
N ARG A 269 -19.63 -7.03 4.47
CA ARG A 269 -18.33 -6.88 3.76
C ARG A 269 -18.38 -6.72 2.23
N PHE A 270 -19.42 -7.21 1.55
CA PHE A 270 -19.60 -7.07 0.10
C PHE A 270 -19.76 -5.63 -0.39
N ALA A 271 -20.37 -4.74 0.42
CA ALA A 271 -20.50 -3.33 0.02
C ALA A 271 -19.15 -2.63 -0.12
N ALA A 272 -18.16 -2.99 0.70
CA ALA A 272 -16.83 -2.43 0.60
C ALA A 272 -16.19 -2.72 -0.78
N ILE A 273 -16.35 -3.95 -1.29
CA ILE A 273 -15.83 -4.34 -2.60
C ILE A 273 -16.50 -3.53 -3.71
N ILE A 274 -17.83 -3.39 -3.64
CA ILE A 274 -18.60 -2.62 -4.62
C ILE A 274 -18.17 -1.14 -4.60
N ILE A 275 -18.02 -0.54 -3.41
CA ILE A 275 -17.56 0.85 -3.28
C ILE A 275 -16.18 1.03 -3.91
N VAL A 276 -15.24 0.11 -3.68
CA VAL A 276 -13.90 0.16 -4.27
C VAL A 276 -13.97 0.07 -5.79
N ILE A 277 -14.79 -0.83 -6.35
CA ILE A 277 -14.98 -0.96 -7.80
C ILE A 277 -15.54 0.36 -8.37
N PHE A 278 -16.57 0.94 -7.73
CA PHE A 278 -17.11 2.23 -8.17
C PHE A 278 -16.09 3.36 -8.07
N ALA A 279 -15.26 3.37 -7.02
CA ALA A 279 -14.18 4.35 -6.89
C ALA A 279 -13.13 4.23 -7.99
N MET A 280 -12.83 3.01 -8.45
CA MET A 280 -11.94 2.79 -9.60
C MET A 280 -12.57 3.26 -10.91
N MET A 281 -13.89 3.14 -11.08
CA MET A 281 -14.60 3.61 -12.27
C MET A 281 -14.80 5.13 -12.29
N MET A 282 -14.97 5.75 -11.12
CA MET A 282 -15.28 7.18 -10.97
C MET A 282 -14.35 7.86 -9.95
N PRO A 283 -13.01 7.86 -10.16
CA PRO A 283 -12.04 8.32 -9.15
C PRO A 283 -12.25 9.80 -8.78
N ILE A 284 -12.69 10.63 -9.72
CA ILE A 284 -12.94 12.06 -9.50
C ILE A 284 -14.11 12.29 -8.56
N ALA A 285 -15.21 11.56 -8.75
CA ALA A 285 -16.39 11.69 -7.88
C ALA A 285 -16.02 11.32 -6.43
N PHE A 286 -15.25 10.25 -6.25
CA PHE A 286 -14.74 9.86 -4.93
C PHE A 286 -13.70 10.85 -4.38
N ALA A 287 -12.87 11.45 -5.22
CA ALA A 287 -11.94 12.50 -4.79
C ALA A 287 -12.69 13.74 -4.27
N LEU A 288 -13.72 14.19 -4.97
CA LEU A 288 -14.58 15.30 -4.50
C LEU A 288 -15.31 14.94 -3.20
N PHE A 289 -15.86 13.74 -3.10
CA PHE A 289 -16.48 13.26 -1.87
C PHE A 289 -15.50 13.20 -0.70
N GLY A 290 -14.27 12.75 -0.94
CA GLY A 290 -13.19 12.74 0.05
C GLY A 290 -12.75 14.15 0.45
N TYR A 291 -12.69 15.09 -0.49
CA TYR A 291 -12.46 16.50 -0.18
C TYR A 291 -13.49 17.05 0.80
N PHE A 292 -14.78 16.87 0.51
CA PHE A 292 -15.84 17.31 1.42
C PHE A 292 -15.77 16.58 2.77
N TYR A 293 -15.46 15.29 2.77
CA TYR A 293 -15.30 14.53 4.02
C TYR A 293 -14.18 15.09 4.90
N ILE A 294 -13.03 15.48 4.31
CA ILE A 294 -11.89 16.01 5.06
C ILE A 294 -12.10 17.45 5.50
N THR A 295 -12.67 18.31 4.66
CA THR A 295 -12.68 19.76 4.88
C THR A 295 -13.92 20.27 5.61
N THR A 296 -15.02 19.51 5.55
CA THR A 296 -16.29 19.88 6.23
C THR A 296 -16.51 19.06 7.50
N ASP A 297 -17.58 19.34 8.21
CA ASP A 297 -18.00 18.59 9.42
C ASP A 297 -18.76 17.29 9.07
N LEU A 298 -18.62 16.82 7.82
CA LEU A 298 -19.25 15.58 7.35
C LEU A 298 -18.79 14.37 8.15
N HIS A 299 -17.50 14.33 8.52
CA HIS A 299 -16.93 13.31 9.38
C HIS A 299 -17.66 13.18 10.71
N ASP A 300 -17.82 14.31 11.41
CA ASP A 300 -18.45 14.33 12.74
C ASP A 300 -19.94 13.93 12.66
N ARG A 301 -20.65 14.39 11.62
CA ARG A 301 -22.06 13.99 11.37
C ARG A 301 -22.20 12.51 11.08
N LEU A 302 -21.24 11.93 10.33
CA LEU A 302 -21.25 10.51 10.03
C LEU A 302 -20.97 9.67 11.29
N ILE A 303 -20.08 10.10 12.18
CA ILE A 303 -19.77 9.37 13.42
C ILE A 303 -20.93 9.49 14.43
N GLN A 304 -21.46 10.69 14.65
CA GLN A 304 -22.61 10.89 15.55
C GLN A 304 -23.81 10.06 15.12
N GLY A 305 -24.03 9.91 13.80
CA GLY A 305 -25.04 9.02 13.27
C GLY A 305 -24.78 7.53 13.61
N VAL A 306 -23.52 7.08 13.65
CA VAL A 306 -23.17 5.70 14.06
C VAL A 306 -23.52 5.46 15.53
N ASP A 307 -23.18 6.41 16.41
CA ASP A 307 -23.43 6.28 17.85
C ASP A 307 -24.92 6.32 18.18
N SER A 308 -25.70 7.14 17.48
CA SER A 308 -27.16 7.24 17.68
C SER A 308 -27.94 5.98 17.23
N HIS A 309 -27.44 5.27 16.22
CA HIS A 309 -28.03 3.99 15.78
C HIS A 309 -27.61 2.81 16.65
N ALA A 310 -26.37 2.80 17.13
CA ALA A 310 -25.90 1.74 18.07
C ALA A 310 -26.69 1.77 19.39
N TYR A 311 -27.13 2.94 19.84
CA TYR A 311 -27.94 3.08 21.06
C TYR A 311 -29.37 2.55 20.86
N LYS A 312 -29.97 2.70 19.69
CA LYS A 312 -31.31 2.20 19.37
C LYS A 312 -31.40 0.68 19.21
N ASP A 313 -30.32 0.01 18.79
CA ASP A 313 -30.27 -1.45 18.62
C ASP A 313 -30.12 -2.21 19.95
N HIS A 314 -29.77 -1.51 21.04
CA HIS A 314 -29.73 -2.08 22.39
C HIS A 314 -31.04 -1.93 23.19
N GLU A 315 -32.04 -1.16 22.68
CA GLU A 315 -33.34 -0.95 23.31
C GLU A 315 -34.47 -1.81 22.69
N ASN A 316 -34.19 -2.59 21.64
CA ASN A 316 -35.07 -3.55 21.02
C ASN A 316 -34.50 -4.98 21.17
#